data_167c285a49f4130e326628968b9fefcf
#
_entry.id   167c285a49f4130e326628968b9fefcf
#
_cell.length_a   1.000
_cell.length_b   1.000
_cell.length_c   1.000
_cell.angle_alpha   90.00
_cell.angle_beta   90.00
_cell.angle_gamma   90.00
#
_symmetry.space_group_name_H-M   'P 1'
#
loop_
_entity.id
_entity.type
_entity.pdbx_description
1 polymer ?
#
loop_
_entity_poly.entity_id
_entity_poly.type
_entity_poly.pdbx_seq_one_letter_code
_entity_poly.pdbx_strand_id
1 'polypeptide(L)'
;MRQIKGFDEIARRQGGLQKQLTAGQMSMLAIGGAIGTGLFLGSAYAIQMAGPSVLLSYFIGGIVALLLMGCLAEMTSEHPTPGSFGDYAEFYISPLFGFLVRYSYWSCVVLAVGTEVTAIGMYMQFWFPTTPIWPWVLLFSAAVILINVIGVKSFGQVEYALSTIKVVAIAAFIAIGIGILMFSANPAFGLQNFTANGGFFPFGVKGMWFAVIVSIFSYLSIEMIAVAAGEAKNPVIAVKTAFKGTILRLFIFYMLSIALMLAIVPWRQSGTGESPFLVAMNVIHLPAAAGIFNFIVLVAALSAMNSQLYITTRMMFSLSRAGQAPAALGRVSKRGIPVSALAMSCIGIVVSIVLSLVYPQKSFAAMMSISVYGACFTWLMIFVTHLFFRRQHRQTHLKFRMWGFPYTTLAGAGLMAALLISTAFTEFFRMTLWFGIPFTLLLVAIYFFYSRHQPVPVVMETPSVEETLSLIHIS
;
A
#
# COMPACT_ATOMS: atom_id res chain seq x y z
N MET A 1 -26.74 12.02 17.10
CA MET A 1 -25.40 11.38 16.97
C MET A 1 -25.09 10.66 18.28
N ARG A 2 -24.89 9.34 18.25
CA ARG A 2 -24.47 8.58 19.43
C ARG A 2 -23.01 8.93 19.68
N GLN A 3 -22.69 9.57 20.79
CA GLN A 3 -21.30 9.79 21.20
C GLN A 3 -20.70 8.42 21.56
N ILE A 4 -19.64 8.03 20.84
CA ILE A 4 -18.83 6.86 21.17
C ILE A 4 -18.15 7.16 22.52
N LYS A 5 -18.52 6.44 23.59
CA LYS A 5 -18.06 6.72 24.95
C LYS A 5 -16.59 6.38 25.21
N GLY A 6 -15.97 5.56 24.36
CA GLY A 6 -14.57 5.19 24.48
C GLY A 6 -14.08 4.40 23.26
N PHE A 7 -12.76 4.35 23.03
CA PHE A 7 -12.17 3.60 21.93
C PHE A 7 -12.42 2.08 22.04
N ASP A 8 -12.59 1.58 23.25
CA ASP A 8 -12.89 0.15 23.51
C ASP A 8 -14.20 -0.31 22.86
N GLU A 9 -15.17 0.58 22.67
CA GLU A 9 -16.41 0.26 21.95
C GLU A 9 -16.11 -0.03 20.46
N ILE A 10 -15.20 0.73 19.85
CA ILE A 10 -14.76 0.50 18.47
C ILE A 10 -13.96 -0.80 18.38
N ALA A 11 -13.02 -1.01 19.31
CA ALA A 11 -12.19 -2.20 19.32
C ALA A 11 -13.01 -3.49 19.47
N ARG A 12 -14.05 -3.49 20.32
CA ARG A 12 -14.96 -4.64 20.49
C ARG A 12 -15.72 -4.99 19.20
N ARG A 13 -16.11 -4.01 18.39
CA ARG A 13 -16.78 -4.25 17.09
C ARG A 13 -15.91 -5.05 16.11
N GLN A 14 -14.59 -4.97 16.24
CA GLN A 14 -13.61 -5.64 15.37
C GLN A 14 -13.31 -7.10 15.80
N GLY A 15 -14.03 -7.64 16.77
CA GLY A 15 -13.84 -9.00 17.29
C GLY A 15 -14.09 -10.09 16.23
N GLY A 16 -13.50 -11.29 16.46
CA GLY A 16 -13.64 -12.49 15.61
C GLY A 16 -12.48 -12.76 14.65
N LEU A 17 -11.55 -11.81 14.48
CA LEU A 17 -10.31 -12.03 13.74
C LEU A 17 -9.25 -12.72 14.60
N GLN A 18 -8.44 -13.59 13.99
CA GLN A 18 -7.45 -14.39 14.73
C GLN A 18 -6.13 -13.64 14.88
N LYS A 19 -5.62 -13.52 16.12
CA LYS A 19 -4.32 -12.89 16.42
C LYS A 19 -3.18 -13.88 16.25
N GLN A 20 -2.68 -14.06 15.02
CA GLN A 20 -1.69 -15.08 14.69
C GLN A 20 -0.38 -14.53 14.10
N LEU A 21 -0.33 -13.26 13.68
CA LEU A 21 0.84 -12.67 13.03
C LEU A 21 1.98 -12.44 14.03
N THR A 22 3.19 -12.88 13.68
CA THR A 22 4.42 -12.59 14.41
C THR A 22 5.00 -11.24 14.02
N ALA A 23 5.88 -10.66 14.84
CA ALA A 23 6.57 -9.39 14.51
C ALA A 23 7.42 -9.51 13.24
N GLY A 24 8.05 -10.66 12.99
CA GLY A 24 8.79 -10.92 11.75
C GLY A 24 7.90 -10.94 10.52
N GLN A 25 6.74 -11.61 10.59
CA GLN A 25 5.75 -11.62 9.51
C GLN A 25 5.20 -10.22 9.25
N MET A 26 4.94 -9.41 10.28
CA MET A 26 4.50 -8.03 10.11
C MET A 26 5.55 -7.14 9.44
N SER A 27 6.84 -7.30 9.80
CA SER A 27 7.92 -6.58 9.12
C SER A 27 8.02 -6.96 7.65
N MET A 28 7.92 -8.26 7.32
CA MET A 28 7.93 -8.73 5.94
C MET A 28 6.69 -8.33 5.17
N LEU A 29 5.53 -8.31 5.81
CA LEU A 29 4.28 -7.82 5.25
C LEU A 29 4.39 -6.36 4.80
N ALA A 30 5.00 -5.50 5.62
CA ALA A 30 5.21 -4.11 5.28
C ALA A 30 6.18 -3.91 4.11
N ILE A 31 7.28 -4.64 4.09
CA ILE A 31 8.24 -4.63 2.98
C ILE A 31 7.57 -5.21 1.73
N GLY A 32 6.84 -6.30 1.89
CA GLY A 32 6.16 -7.00 0.83
C GLY A 32 5.06 -6.18 0.17
N GLY A 33 4.24 -5.51 0.96
CA GLY A 33 3.19 -4.64 0.44
C GLY A 33 3.74 -3.43 -0.32
N ALA A 34 4.83 -2.83 0.16
CA ALA A 34 5.42 -1.66 -0.47
C ALA A 34 6.25 -1.99 -1.73
N ILE A 35 7.02 -3.07 -1.72
CA ILE A 35 7.83 -3.48 -2.89
C ILE A 35 6.93 -4.26 -3.86
N GLY A 36 6.26 -3.57 -4.73
CA GLY A 36 5.39 -4.09 -5.79
C GLY A 36 5.68 -3.43 -7.13
N THR A 37 4.67 -3.42 -7.99
CA THR A 37 4.76 -2.80 -9.33
C THR A 37 5.04 -1.30 -9.28
N GLY A 38 4.74 -0.62 -8.16
CA GLY A 38 5.08 0.79 -7.95
C GLY A 38 6.56 1.07 -8.11
N LEU A 39 7.44 0.22 -7.53
CA LEU A 39 8.89 0.33 -7.72
C LEU A 39 9.32 -0.21 -9.08
N PHE A 40 8.88 -1.41 -9.45
CA PHE A 40 9.43 -2.13 -10.60
C PHE A 40 8.93 -1.64 -11.96
N LEU A 41 7.70 -1.15 -12.04
CA LEU A 41 7.11 -0.63 -13.27
C LEU A 41 6.78 0.87 -13.16
N GLY A 42 6.23 1.29 -12.02
CA GLY A 42 5.90 2.70 -11.75
C GLY A 42 7.11 3.62 -11.86
N SER A 43 8.31 3.15 -11.46
CA SER A 43 9.54 3.93 -11.59
C SER A 43 9.87 4.32 -13.05
N ALA A 44 9.44 3.55 -14.06
CA ALA A 44 9.57 3.95 -15.47
C ALA A 44 8.84 5.26 -15.74
N TYR A 45 7.60 5.38 -15.28
CA TYR A 45 6.80 6.61 -15.43
C TYR A 45 7.40 7.78 -14.66
N ALA A 46 7.90 7.53 -13.44
CA ALA A 46 8.59 8.56 -12.66
C ALA A 46 9.86 9.07 -13.35
N ILE A 47 10.64 8.17 -13.94
CA ILE A 47 11.85 8.50 -14.71
C ILE A 47 11.49 9.28 -15.96
N GLN A 48 10.42 8.92 -16.69
CA GLN A 48 9.93 9.67 -17.83
C GLN A 48 9.55 11.12 -17.47
N MET A 49 8.99 11.34 -16.27
CA MET A 49 8.57 12.67 -15.82
C MET A 49 9.73 13.54 -15.32
N ALA A 50 10.72 12.93 -14.66
CA ALA A 50 11.76 13.65 -13.92
C ALA A 50 13.17 13.49 -14.48
N GLY A 51 13.43 12.47 -15.29
CA GLY A 51 14.80 12.08 -15.62
C GLY A 51 15.58 11.69 -14.35
N PRO A 52 16.89 12.01 -14.24
CA PRO A 52 17.71 11.68 -13.08
C PRO A 52 17.23 12.29 -11.77
N SER A 53 16.52 13.42 -11.81
CA SER A 53 15.97 14.07 -10.61
C SER A 53 14.84 13.26 -9.93
N VAL A 54 14.43 12.12 -10.52
CA VAL A 54 13.55 11.12 -9.88
C VAL A 54 14.07 10.66 -8.52
N LEU A 55 15.40 10.67 -8.31
CA LEU A 55 15.99 10.39 -6.99
C LEU A 55 15.46 11.33 -5.91
N LEU A 56 15.38 12.63 -6.21
CA LEU A 56 14.79 13.59 -5.27
C LEU A 56 13.30 13.34 -5.07
N SER A 57 12.60 12.89 -6.11
CA SER A 57 11.18 12.53 -6.00
C SER A 57 10.97 11.37 -5.01
N TYR A 58 11.76 10.31 -5.13
CA TYR A 58 11.70 9.17 -4.20
C TYR A 58 12.22 9.52 -2.81
N PHE A 59 13.18 10.43 -2.71
CA PHE A 59 13.64 10.96 -1.41
C PHE A 59 12.50 11.70 -0.69
N ILE A 60 11.80 12.60 -1.37
CA ILE A 60 10.64 13.34 -0.81
C ILE A 60 9.52 12.36 -0.43
N GLY A 61 9.17 11.42 -1.31
CA GLY A 61 8.19 10.39 -1.02
C GLY A 61 8.56 9.54 0.19
N GLY A 62 9.83 9.17 0.33
CA GLY A 62 10.35 8.45 1.49
C GLY A 62 10.26 9.24 2.80
N ILE A 63 10.51 10.56 2.76
CA ILE A 63 10.29 11.43 3.92
C ILE A 63 8.82 11.46 4.30
N VAL A 64 7.91 11.65 3.35
CA VAL A 64 6.45 11.64 3.63
C VAL A 64 6.04 10.31 4.23
N ALA A 65 6.51 9.20 3.68
CA ALA A 65 6.27 7.85 4.19
C ALA A 65 6.78 7.68 5.63
N LEU A 66 7.98 8.18 5.94
CA LEU A 66 8.56 8.15 7.28
C LEU A 66 7.71 8.94 8.28
N LEU A 67 7.29 10.15 7.91
CA LEU A 67 6.43 11.00 8.74
C LEU A 67 5.06 10.33 9.00
N LEU A 68 4.43 9.80 7.94
CA LEU A 68 3.17 9.07 8.01
C LEU A 68 3.24 7.93 9.00
N MET A 69 4.26 7.12 8.84
CA MET A 69 4.46 5.96 9.68
C MET A 69 4.75 6.34 11.12
N GLY A 70 5.44 7.47 11.41
CA GLY A 70 5.59 8.01 12.75
C GLY A 70 4.26 8.32 13.42
N CYS A 71 3.36 8.98 12.71
CA CYS A 71 2.01 9.27 13.18
C CYS A 71 1.20 7.99 13.44
N LEU A 72 1.27 7.03 12.50
CA LEU A 72 0.57 5.74 12.66
C LEU A 72 1.10 4.92 13.82
N ALA A 73 2.43 4.83 14.01
CA ALA A 73 2.99 4.06 15.11
C ALA A 73 2.55 4.60 16.47
N GLU A 74 2.46 5.92 16.60
CA GLU A 74 1.98 6.53 17.83
C GLU A 74 0.53 6.13 18.11
N MET A 75 -0.38 6.32 17.15
CA MET A 75 -1.79 5.97 17.31
C MET A 75 -2.01 4.47 17.47
N THR A 76 -1.32 3.63 16.70
CA THR A 76 -1.48 2.17 16.73
C THR A 76 -0.90 1.56 18.01
N SER A 77 0.14 2.16 18.58
CA SER A 77 0.70 1.69 19.87
C SER A 77 -0.29 1.85 21.03
N GLU A 78 -1.16 2.85 20.95
CA GLU A 78 -2.22 3.05 21.94
C GLU A 78 -3.49 2.25 21.62
N HIS A 79 -3.84 2.15 20.35
CA HIS A 79 -5.11 1.60 19.88
C HIS A 79 -4.92 0.58 18.73
N PRO A 80 -4.37 -0.61 19.00
CA PRO A 80 -4.17 -1.62 17.95
C PRO A 80 -5.52 -2.24 17.54
N THR A 81 -6.01 -1.91 16.34
CA THR A 81 -7.24 -2.45 15.76
C THR A 81 -7.07 -2.77 14.27
N PRO A 82 -7.81 -3.76 13.73
CA PRO A 82 -7.80 -4.07 12.29
C PRO A 82 -8.36 -2.94 11.41
N GLY A 83 -9.27 -2.11 11.96
CA GLY A 83 -9.79 -0.92 11.27
C GLY A 83 -8.82 0.27 11.27
N SER A 84 -7.78 0.23 12.13
CA SER A 84 -6.62 1.13 12.16
C SER A 84 -6.99 2.61 11.96
N PHE A 85 -6.36 3.28 10.99
CA PHE A 85 -6.55 4.71 10.71
C PHE A 85 -8.00 5.09 10.40
N GLY A 86 -8.83 4.16 9.93
CA GLY A 86 -10.27 4.38 9.79
C GLY A 86 -10.98 4.48 11.14
N ASP A 87 -10.61 3.61 12.09
CA ASP A 87 -11.13 3.64 13.47
C ASP A 87 -10.64 4.89 14.21
N TYR A 88 -9.40 5.31 13.98
CA TYR A 88 -8.85 6.53 14.57
C TYR A 88 -9.56 7.77 14.03
N ALA A 89 -9.81 7.88 12.71
CA ALA A 89 -10.56 8.98 12.12
C ALA A 89 -12.01 9.03 12.64
N GLU A 90 -12.66 7.86 12.83
CA GLU A 90 -13.99 7.75 13.40
C GLU A 90 -14.04 8.29 14.84
N PHE A 91 -13.07 7.92 15.66
CA PHE A 91 -13.04 8.29 17.06
C PHE A 91 -12.57 9.72 17.32
N TYR A 92 -11.46 10.13 16.70
CA TYR A 92 -10.81 11.41 16.96
C TYR A 92 -11.40 12.58 16.19
N ILE A 93 -12.02 12.33 15.03
CA ILE A 93 -12.63 13.38 14.22
C ILE A 93 -14.16 13.22 14.20
N SER A 94 -14.69 12.25 13.47
CA SER A 94 -16.13 11.91 13.46
C SER A 94 -16.41 10.62 12.70
N PRO A 95 -17.61 10.01 12.89
CA PRO A 95 -18.03 8.82 12.13
C PRO A 95 -18.03 9.02 10.60
N LEU A 96 -18.31 10.24 10.11
CA LEU A 96 -18.22 10.57 8.69
C LEU A 96 -16.78 10.41 8.17
N PHE A 97 -15.80 10.93 8.89
CA PHE A 97 -14.40 10.83 8.46
C PHE A 97 -13.88 9.40 8.54
N GLY A 98 -14.29 8.62 9.55
CA GLY A 98 -14.02 7.19 9.60
C GLY A 98 -14.57 6.44 8.38
N PHE A 99 -15.80 6.76 7.97
CA PHE A 99 -16.43 6.24 6.77
C PHE A 99 -15.65 6.61 5.49
N LEU A 100 -15.36 7.90 5.30
CA LEU A 100 -14.65 8.40 4.13
C LEU A 100 -13.25 7.80 4.00
N VAL A 101 -12.49 7.74 5.10
CA VAL A 101 -11.13 7.20 5.11
C VAL A 101 -11.13 5.71 4.74
N ARG A 102 -12.01 4.90 5.35
CA ARG A 102 -12.08 3.46 5.06
C ARG A 102 -12.47 3.19 3.61
N TYR A 103 -13.50 3.85 3.08
CA TYR A 103 -13.92 3.66 1.68
C TYR A 103 -12.90 4.19 0.68
N SER A 104 -12.31 5.36 0.92
CA SER A 104 -11.28 5.92 0.04
C SER A 104 -10.04 5.03 0.01
N TYR A 105 -9.62 4.51 1.15
CA TYR A 105 -8.51 3.58 1.21
C TYR A 105 -8.84 2.23 0.58
N TRP A 106 -10.00 1.67 0.86
CA TRP A 106 -10.44 0.43 0.25
C TRP A 106 -10.47 0.54 -1.27
N SER A 107 -11.09 1.59 -1.82
CA SER A 107 -11.16 1.79 -3.28
C SER A 107 -9.78 2.00 -3.90
N CYS A 108 -8.91 2.78 -3.24
CA CYS A 108 -7.52 2.98 -3.64
C CYS A 108 -6.78 1.64 -3.79
N VAL A 109 -6.79 0.83 -2.73
CA VAL A 109 -6.01 -0.41 -2.71
C VAL A 109 -6.64 -1.49 -3.58
N VAL A 110 -7.97 -1.51 -3.73
CA VAL A 110 -8.66 -2.37 -4.71
C VAL A 110 -8.21 -2.08 -6.14
N LEU A 111 -8.05 -0.81 -6.50
CA LEU A 111 -7.49 -0.43 -7.81
C LEU A 111 -5.99 -0.73 -7.90
N ALA A 112 -5.25 -0.60 -6.79
CA ALA A 112 -3.85 -1.01 -6.74
C ALA A 112 -3.70 -2.53 -6.96
N VAL A 113 -4.58 -3.37 -6.39
CA VAL A 113 -4.66 -4.81 -6.75
C VAL A 113 -4.81 -4.98 -8.26
N GLY A 114 -5.64 -4.18 -8.89
CA GLY A 114 -5.79 -4.18 -10.34
C GLY A 114 -4.50 -3.82 -11.09
N THR A 115 -3.69 -2.87 -10.60
CA THR A 115 -2.38 -2.57 -11.21
C THR A 115 -1.42 -3.74 -11.08
N GLU A 116 -1.37 -4.41 -9.93
CA GLU A 116 -0.54 -5.59 -9.70
C GLU A 116 -0.90 -6.72 -10.68
N VAL A 117 -2.19 -7.01 -10.82
CA VAL A 117 -2.67 -8.09 -11.72
C VAL A 117 -2.39 -7.77 -13.19
N THR A 118 -2.58 -6.52 -13.58
CA THR A 118 -2.25 -6.07 -14.95
C THR A 118 -0.76 -6.28 -15.22
N ALA A 119 0.10 -5.87 -14.30
CA ALA A 119 1.54 -6.04 -14.42
C ALA A 119 1.97 -7.52 -14.46
N ILE A 120 1.32 -8.39 -13.65
CA ILE A 120 1.54 -9.85 -13.72
C ILE A 120 1.32 -10.36 -15.15
N GLY A 121 0.23 -9.94 -15.80
CA GLY A 121 -0.03 -10.30 -17.19
C GLY A 121 1.04 -9.80 -18.15
N MET A 122 1.51 -8.55 -17.98
CA MET A 122 2.60 -7.98 -18.78
C MET A 122 3.93 -8.75 -18.57
N TYR A 123 4.25 -9.13 -17.32
CA TYR A 123 5.46 -9.92 -17.04
C TYR A 123 5.39 -11.32 -17.63
N MET A 124 4.22 -11.93 -17.71
CA MET A 124 4.04 -13.24 -18.35
C MET A 124 4.22 -13.16 -19.87
N GLN A 125 3.91 -12.03 -20.51
CA GLN A 125 4.17 -11.83 -21.95
C GLN A 125 5.66 -11.84 -22.31
N PHE A 126 6.56 -11.65 -21.35
CA PHE A 126 8.01 -11.84 -21.56
C PHE A 126 8.34 -13.26 -22.03
N TRP A 127 7.68 -14.28 -21.47
CA TRP A 127 7.89 -15.68 -21.86
C TRP A 127 6.87 -16.18 -22.87
N PHE A 128 5.66 -15.58 -22.87
CA PHE A 128 4.53 -16.00 -23.70
C PHE A 128 3.94 -14.80 -24.46
N PRO A 129 4.67 -14.22 -25.42
CA PRO A 129 4.31 -12.96 -26.07
C PRO A 129 2.99 -13.01 -26.87
N THR A 130 2.58 -14.19 -27.32
CA THR A 130 1.35 -14.39 -28.09
C THR A 130 0.11 -14.62 -27.22
N THR A 131 0.28 -14.87 -25.92
CA THR A 131 -0.83 -15.16 -25.02
C THR A 131 -1.44 -13.84 -24.52
N PRO A 132 -2.77 -13.67 -24.58
CA PRO A 132 -3.44 -12.52 -23.98
C PRO A 132 -3.16 -12.41 -22.48
N ILE A 133 -3.32 -11.20 -21.92
CA ILE A 133 -3.04 -10.94 -20.49
C ILE A 133 -4.07 -11.65 -19.58
N TRP A 134 -5.35 -11.69 -19.95
CA TRP A 134 -6.43 -12.09 -19.07
C TRP A 134 -6.36 -13.54 -18.50
N PRO A 135 -5.85 -14.57 -19.21
CA PRO A 135 -5.72 -15.91 -18.61
C PRO A 135 -4.73 -15.93 -17.44
N TRP A 136 -3.63 -15.17 -17.56
CA TRP A 136 -2.64 -15.03 -16.50
C TRP A 136 -3.21 -14.30 -15.30
N VAL A 137 -3.98 -13.24 -15.55
CA VAL A 137 -4.71 -12.51 -14.50
C VAL A 137 -5.63 -13.46 -13.72
N LEU A 138 -6.42 -14.29 -14.41
CA LEU A 138 -7.32 -15.26 -13.75
C LEU A 138 -6.55 -16.30 -12.95
N LEU A 139 -5.50 -16.89 -13.52
CA LEU A 139 -4.71 -17.95 -12.88
C LEU A 139 -4.07 -17.46 -11.58
N PHE A 140 -3.34 -16.36 -11.65
CA PHE A 140 -2.62 -15.85 -10.48
C PHE A 140 -3.55 -15.22 -9.44
N SER A 141 -4.65 -14.59 -9.88
CA SER A 141 -5.68 -14.11 -8.95
C SER A 141 -6.32 -15.24 -8.18
N ALA A 142 -6.68 -16.34 -8.85
CA ALA A 142 -7.26 -17.51 -8.18
C ALA A 142 -6.30 -18.08 -7.11
N ALA A 143 -4.99 -18.17 -7.42
CA ALA A 143 -3.99 -18.65 -6.48
C ALA A 143 -3.88 -17.72 -5.24
N VAL A 144 -3.83 -16.40 -5.43
CA VAL A 144 -3.71 -15.43 -4.33
C VAL A 144 -5.00 -15.37 -3.50
N ILE A 145 -6.17 -15.44 -4.13
CA ILE A 145 -7.46 -15.51 -3.43
C ILE A 145 -7.52 -16.77 -2.56
N LEU A 146 -7.10 -17.91 -3.09
CA LEU A 146 -7.08 -19.17 -2.34
C LEU A 146 -6.20 -19.06 -1.09
N ILE A 147 -5.00 -18.47 -1.18
CA ILE A 147 -4.11 -18.22 -0.03
C ILE A 147 -4.83 -17.40 1.04
N ASN A 148 -5.54 -16.35 0.64
CA ASN A 148 -6.28 -15.49 1.57
C ASN A 148 -7.49 -16.19 2.22
N VAL A 149 -8.11 -17.15 1.54
CA VAL A 149 -9.25 -17.94 2.08
C VAL A 149 -8.79 -19.04 3.04
N ILE A 150 -7.57 -19.58 2.91
CA ILE A 150 -7.08 -20.66 3.78
C ILE A 150 -6.90 -20.19 5.23
N GLY A 151 -6.32 -19.02 5.49
CA GLY A 151 -6.15 -18.49 6.85
C GLY A 151 -5.04 -17.47 7.01
N VAL A 152 -5.13 -16.68 8.08
CA VAL A 152 -4.15 -15.63 8.41
C VAL A 152 -2.74 -16.20 8.61
N LYS A 153 -2.61 -17.38 9.20
CA LYS A 153 -1.31 -18.05 9.38
C LYS A 153 -0.67 -18.39 8.04
N SER A 154 -1.43 -19.00 7.13
CA SER A 154 -0.95 -19.36 5.77
C SER A 154 -0.61 -18.11 4.97
N PHE A 155 -1.47 -17.10 5.01
CA PHE A 155 -1.19 -15.78 4.45
C PHE A 155 0.14 -15.23 4.94
N GLY A 156 0.37 -15.15 6.24
CA GLY A 156 1.60 -14.62 6.83
C GLY A 156 2.86 -15.42 6.47
N GLN A 157 2.75 -16.76 6.32
CA GLN A 157 3.87 -17.60 5.91
C GLN A 157 4.22 -17.40 4.44
N VAL A 158 3.22 -17.40 3.55
CA VAL A 158 3.44 -17.17 2.11
C VAL A 158 4.00 -15.77 1.87
N GLU A 159 3.43 -14.75 2.51
CA GLU A 159 3.90 -13.37 2.39
C GLU A 159 5.34 -13.20 2.90
N TYR A 160 5.69 -13.87 3.99
CA TYR A 160 7.07 -13.88 4.49
C TYR A 160 8.05 -14.47 3.45
N ALA A 161 7.68 -15.58 2.82
CA ALA A 161 8.52 -16.22 1.79
C ALA A 161 8.66 -15.33 0.54
N LEU A 162 7.54 -14.84 0.00
CA LEU A 162 7.53 -13.98 -1.19
C LEU A 162 8.29 -12.67 -0.93
N SER A 163 8.11 -12.05 0.24
CA SER A 163 8.84 -10.83 0.62
C SER A 163 10.33 -11.05 0.81
N THR A 164 10.72 -12.23 1.32
CA THR A 164 12.14 -12.59 1.44
C THR A 164 12.80 -12.68 0.06
N ILE A 165 12.14 -13.27 -0.92
CA ILE A 165 12.63 -13.33 -2.31
C ILE A 165 12.89 -11.93 -2.85
N LYS A 166 11.95 -10.97 -2.64
CA LYS A 166 12.09 -9.58 -3.08
C LYS A 166 13.28 -8.87 -2.43
N VAL A 167 13.42 -9.02 -1.12
CA VAL A 167 14.52 -8.39 -0.35
C VAL A 167 15.87 -8.91 -0.85
N VAL A 168 16.01 -10.23 -1.02
CA VAL A 168 17.23 -10.86 -1.54
C VAL A 168 17.51 -10.38 -2.96
N ALA A 169 16.48 -10.30 -3.81
CA ALA A 169 16.63 -9.87 -5.19
C ALA A 169 17.08 -8.39 -5.32
N ILE A 170 16.51 -7.49 -4.54
CA ILE A 170 16.92 -6.08 -4.55
C ILE A 170 18.34 -5.95 -3.99
N ALA A 171 18.67 -6.68 -2.93
CA ALA A 171 20.02 -6.68 -2.38
C ALA A 171 21.03 -7.21 -3.40
N ALA A 172 20.69 -8.28 -4.13
CA ALA A 172 21.52 -8.83 -5.21
C ALA A 172 21.66 -7.81 -6.37
N PHE A 173 20.57 -7.16 -6.78
CA PHE A 173 20.62 -6.10 -7.79
C PHE A 173 21.54 -4.97 -7.38
N ILE A 174 21.45 -4.50 -6.14
CA ILE A 174 22.34 -3.48 -5.59
C ILE A 174 23.80 -3.93 -5.60
N ALA A 175 24.08 -5.14 -5.14
CA ALA A 175 25.44 -5.70 -5.12
C ALA A 175 26.04 -5.83 -6.53
N ILE A 176 25.25 -6.35 -7.49
CA ILE A 176 25.64 -6.45 -8.90
C ILE A 176 25.88 -5.07 -9.50
N GLY A 177 24.97 -4.13 -9.28
CA GLY A 177 25.09 -2.76 -9.78
C GLY A 177 26.34 -2.03 -9.27
N ILE A 178 26.65 -2.17 -7.98
CA ILE A 178 27.89 -1.65 -7.38
C ILE A 178 29.10 -2.34 -8.02
N GLY A 179 29.08 -3.66 -8.15
CA GLY A 179 30.17 -4.40 -8.78
C GLY A 179 30.42 -3.94 -10.22
N ILE A 180 29.37 -3.71 -11.00
CA ILE A 180 29.50 -3.19 -12.37
C ILE A 180 30.14 -1.82 -12.39
N LEU A 181 29.70 -0.89 -11.55
CA LEU A 181 30.26 0.46 -11.49
C LEU A 181 31.72 0.49 -11.02
N MET A 182 32.12 -0.47 -10.18
CA MET A 182 33.50 -0.53 -9.66
C MET A 182 34.48 -1.24 -10.60
N PHE A 183 34.01 -2.27 -11.33
CA PHE A 183 34.89 -3.17 -12.05
C PHE A 183 34.70 -3.17 -13.58
N SER A 184 33.60 -2.59 -14.09
CA SER A 184 33.42 -2.49 -15.55
C SER A 184 34.27 -1.38 -16.15
N ALA A 185 34.96 -1.73 -17.23
CA ALA A 185 35.69 -0.76 -18.05
C ALA A 185 34.79 -0.04 -19.07
N ASN A 186 33.48 -0.29 -19.05
CA ASN A 186 32.53 0.30 -20.00
C ASN A 186 32.32 1.79 -19.68
N PRO A 187 32.74 2.72 -20.58
CA PRO A 187 32.58 4.14 -20.35
C PRO A 187 31.12 4.63 -20.37
N ALA A 188 30.17 3.79 -20.79
CA ALA A 188 28.74 4.11 -20.77
C ALA A 188 28.14 4.03 -19.37
N PHE A 189 28.82 3.40 -18.40
CA PHE A 189 28.35 3.24 -17.03
C PHE A 189 29.02 4.28 -16.10
N GLY A 190 28.23 4.92 -15.28
CA GLY A 190 28.75 5.86 -14.30
C GLY A 190 27.88 7.08 -14.03
N LEU A 191 28.44 7.99 -13.22
CA LEU A 191 27.74 9.19 -12.77
C LEU A 191 27.45 10.20 -13.89
N GLN A 192 28.14 10.10 -15.04
CA GLN A 192 27.85 10.91 -16.21
C GLN A 192 26.41 10.76 -16.71
N ASN A 193 25.78 9.61 -16.49
CA ASN A 193 24.39 9.36 -16.87
C ASN A 193 23.38 10.25 -16.13
N PHE A 194 23.77 10.82 -14.97
CA PHE A 194 22.94 11.78 -14.23
C PHE A 194 22.94 13.18 -14.84
N THR A 195 23.93 13.52 -15.61
CA THR A 195 24.06 14.86 -16.23
C THR A 195 23.96 14.84 -17.74
N ALA A 196 24.11 13.66 -18.36
CA ALA A 196 23.87 13.46 -19.78
C ALA A 196 22.40 13.69 -20.15
N ASN A 197 22.14 13.94 -21.43
CA ASN A 197 20.78 14.01 -21.98
C ASN A 197 19.85 15.05 -21.34
N GLY A 198 20.34 16.26 -21.10
CA GLY A 198 19.56 17.38 -20.58
C GLY A 198 19.82 17.72 -19.11
N GLY A 199 20.88 17.16 -18.52
CA GLY A 199 21.28 17.44 -17.15
C GLY A 199 20.47 16.64 -16.12
N PHE A 200 20.67 16.99 -14.82
CA PHE A 200 19.99 16.32 -13.72
C PHE A 200 18.48 16.61 -13.65
N PHE A 201 18.06 17.78 -14.13
CA PHE A 201 16.66 18.21 -14.19
C PHE A 201 16.20 18.45 -15.64
N PRO A 202 16.11 17.42 -16.50
CA PRO A 202 15.78 17.61 -17.90
C PRO A 202 14.37 18.20 -18.12
N PHE A 203 13.47 18.03 -17.16
CA PHE A 203 12.12 18.60 -17.16
C PHE A 203 11.91 19.65 -16.06
N GLY A 204 13.01 20.19 -15.51
CA GLY A 204 12.99 21.16 -14.42
C GLY A 204 12.45 20.58 -13.11
N VAL A 205 12.30 21.47 -12.11
CA VAL A 205 11.75 21.12 -10.80
C VAL A 205 10.29 20.64 -10.90
N LYS A 206 9.53 21.10 -11.89
CA LYS A 206 8.15 20.69 -12.14
C LYS A 206 8.05 19.20 -12.44
N GLY A 207 8.90 18.67 -13.32
CA GLY A 207 8.93 17.23 -13.64
C GLY A 207 9.31 16.40 -12.42
N MET A 208 10.33 16.81 -11.67
CA MET A 208 10.72 16.18 -10.41
C MET A 208 9.56 16.14 -9.40
N TRP A 209 8.84 17.27 -9.24
CA TRP A 209 7.71 17.36 -8.32
C TRP A 209 6.55 16.43 -8.71
N PHE A 210 6.21 16.33 -9.99
CA PHE A 210 5.16 15.41 -10.43
C PHE A 210 5.54 13.93 -10.25
N ALA A 211 6.81 13.59 -10.39
CA ALA A 211 7.29 12.24 -10.12
C ALA A 211 7.20 11.86 -8.62
N VAL A 212 7.07 12.82 -7.69
CA VAL A 212 6.79 12.53 -6.28
C VAL A 212 5.46 11.79 -6.13
N ILE A 213 4.45 12.11 -6.98
CA ILE A 213 3.15 11.44 -6.94
C ILE A 213 3.30 9.93 -7.23
N VAL A 214 4.14 9.58 -8.22
CA VAL A 214 4.47 8.16 -8.51
C VAL A 214 5.23 7.53 -7.35
N SER A 215 6.15 8.27 -6.72
CA SER A 215 6.90 7.75 -5.57
C SER A 215 5.98 7.45 -4.38
N ILE A 216 4.93 8.25 -4.12
CA ILE A 216 3.91 7.96 -3.10
C ILE A 216 3.21 6.63 -3.41
N PHE A 217 2.83 6.39 -4.68
CA PHE A 217 2.27 5.10 -5.09
C PHE A 217 3.24 3.94 -4.85
N SER A 218 4.54 4.15 -5.07
CA SER A 218 5.58 3.14 -4.80
C SER A 218 5.76 2.84 -3.30
N TYR A 219 5.46 3.79 -2.41
CA TYR A 219 5.48 3.61 -0.96
C TYR A 219 4.12 3.16 -0.39
N LEU A 220 3.07 3.08 -1.21
CA LEU A 220 1.75 2.66 -0.77
C LEU A 220 1.80 1.25 -0.14
N SER A 221 0.90 1.01 0.81
CA SER A 221 0.78 -0.23 1.59
C SER A 221 1.78 -0.38 2.76
N ILE A 222 2.67 0.59 3.01
CA ILE A 222 3.49 0.57 4.24
C ILE A 222 2.62 0.71 5.49
N GLU A 223 1.52 1.46 5.40
CA GLU A 223 0.53 1.69 6.45
C GLU A 223 -0.21 0.42 6.87
N MET A 224 -0.12 -0.65 6.10
CA MET A 224 -0.77 -1.93 6.45
C MET A 224 -0.19 -2.56 7.73
N ILE A 225 1.01 -2.17 8.19
CA ILE A 225 1.54 -2.56 9.51
C ILE A 225 0.53 -2.18 10.61
N ALA A 226 -0.07 -1.01 10.50
CA ALA A 226 -1.03 -0.52 11.48
C ALA A 226 -2.34 -1.32 11.46
N VAL A 227 -2.78 -1.80 10.30
CA VAL A 227 -3.93 -2.70 10.16
C VAL A 227 -3.60 -4.10 10.68
N ALA A 228 -2.46 -4.65 10.26
CA ALA A 228 -1.99 -5.97 10.68
C ALA A 228 -1.71 -6.05 12.20
N ALA A 229 -1.45 -4.92 12.86
CA ALA A 229 -1.28 -4.86 14.30
C ALA A 229 -2.52 -5.35 15.05
N GLY A 230 -3.72 -5.21 14.51
CA GLY A 230 -4.95 -5.77 15.07
C GLY A 230 -4.97 -7.30 15.13
N GLU A 231 -4.20 -7.99 14.29
CA GLU A 231 -4.07 -9.45 14.23
C GLU A 231 -2.68 -9.94 14.70
N ALA A 232 -1.87 -9.06 15.32
CA ALA A 232 -0.57 -9.42 15.87
C ALA A 232 -0.70 -10.08 17.25
N LYS A 233 0.19 -11.04 17.53
CA LYS A 233 0.29 -11.68 18.87
C LYS A 233 0.68 -10.66 19.96
N ASN A 234 1.60 -9.75 19.63
CA ASN A 234 2.07 -8.66 20.51
C ASN A 234 2.09 -7.35 19.72
N PRO A 235 0.97 -6.62 19.61
CA PRO A 235 0.83 -5.46 18.72
C PRO A 235 1.87 -4.36 18.95
N VAL A 236 2.10 -3.96 20.19
CA VAL A 236 3.01 -2.85 20.53
C VAL A 236 4.45 -3.16 20.15
N ILE A 237 4.95 -4.38 20.45
CA ILE A 237 6.30 -4.81 20.10
C ILE A 237 6.43 -4.91 18.58
N ALA A 238 5.43 -5.53 17.94
CA ALA A 238 5.42 -5.74 16.50
C ALA A 238 5.44 -4.41 15.73
N VAL A 239 4.63 -3.44 16.14
CA VAL A 239 4.60 -2.09 15.54
C VAL A 239 5.94 -1.38 15.73
N LYS A 240 6.50 -1.35 16.95
CA LYS A 240 7.79 -0.68 17.19
C LYS A 240 8.95 -1.29 16.40
N THR A 241 8.99 -2.63 16.29
CA THR A 241 10.04 -3.36 15.58
C THR A 241 9.91 -3.18 14.07
N ALA A 242 8.71 -3.39 13.53
CA ALA A 242 8.43 -3.23 12.11
C ALA A 242 8.70 -1.79 11.66
N PHE A 243 8.37 -0.83 12.49
CA PHE A 243 8.47 0.59 12.22
C PHE A 243 9.89 1.08 12.02
N LYS A 244 10.77 0.85 13.01
CA LYS A 244 12.15 1.35 12.98
C LYS A 244 12.99 0.74 11.85
N GLY A 245 12.78 -0.54 11.55
CA GLY A 245 13.60 -1.26 10.59
C GLY A 245 13.09 -1.21 9.14
N THR A 246 11.78 -1.19 8.95
CA THR A 246 11.19 -1.39 7.63
C THR A 246 11.34 -0.16 6.74
N ILE A 247 11.09 1.04 7.27
CA ILE A 247 11.09 2.27 6.46
C ILE A 247 12.50 2.62 6.02
N LEU A 248 13.48 2.52 6.92
CA LEU A 248 14.87 2.79 6.55
C LEU A 248 15.36 1.81 5.47
N ARG A 249 14.98 0.53 5.58
CA ARG A 249 15.32 -0.49 4.57
C ARG A 249 14.67 -0.17 3.23
N LEU A 250 13.39 0.16 3.21
CA LEU A 250 12.66 0.54 1.99
C LEU A 250 13.28 1.79 1.34
N PHE A 251 13.58 2.81 2.15
CA PHE A 251 14.22 4.02 1.67
C PHE A 251 15.57 3.73 1.01
N ILE A 252 16.44 2.97 1.69
CA ILE A 252 17.75 2.57 1.16
C ILE A 252 17.59 1.75 -0.12
N PHE A 253 16.68 0.78 -0.13
CA PHE A 253 16.46 -0.08 -1.30
C PHE A 253 15.98 0.73 -2.51
N TYR A 254 15.04 1.67 -2.33
CA TYR A 254 14.53 2.48 -3.42
C TYR A 254 15.60 3.45 -3.93
N MET A 255 16.26 4.16 -3.03
CA MET A 255 17.28 5.14 -3.39
C MET A 255 18.47 4.50 -4.11
N LEU A 256 19.03 3.41 -3.55
CA LEU A 256 20.19 2.76 -4.14
C LEU A 256 19.85 2.05 -5.46
N SER A 257 18.73 1.33 -5.52
CA SER A 257 18.37 0.61 -6.74
C SER A 257 18.09 1.55 -7.91
N ILE A 258 17.36 2.64 -7.69
CA ILE A 258 17.09 3.65 -8.73
C ILE A 258 18.39 4.38 -9.12
N ALA A 259 19.24 4.74 -8.15
CA ALA A 259 20.51 5.38 -8.45
C ALA A 259 21.43 4.49 -9.29
N LEU A 260 21.58 3.22 -8.91
CA LEU A 260 22.40 2.26 -9.66
C LEU A 260 21.84 1.99 -11.07
N MET A 261 20.52 1.86 -11.17
CA MET A 261 19.86 1.69 -12.47
C MET A 261 20.14 2.87 -13.40
N LEU A 262 20.00 4.11 -12.91
CA LEU A 262 20.29 5.33 -13.70
C LEU A 262 21.77 5.48 -14.03
N ALA A 263 22.67 4.98 -13.18
CA ALA A 263 24.11 4.97 -13.45
C ALA A 263 24.48 3.96 -14.55
N ILE A 264 23.72 2.85 -14.67
CA ILE A 264 23.95 1.80 -15.66
C ILE A 264 23.25 2.13 -16.98
N VAL A 265 22.01 2.64 -16.93
CA VAL A 265 21.16 2.90 -18.10
C VAL A 265 20.82 4.37 -18.19
N PRO A 266 21.08 5.04 -19.33
CA PRO A 266 20.61 6.39 -19.56
C PRO A 266 19.10 6.51 -19.34
N TRP A 267 18.66 7.55 -18.63
CA TRP A 267 17.26 7.69 -18.21
C TRP A 267 16.24 7.63 -19.37
N ARG A 268 16.63 8.05 -20.58
CA ARG A 268 15.79 7.98 -21.79
C ARG A 268 15.43 6.55 -22.20
N GLN A 269 16.31 5.60 -21.91
CA GLN A 269 16.06 4.18 -22.19
C GLN A 269 15.30 3.50 -21.04
N SER A 270 15.48 3.98 -19.81
CA SER A 270 14.82 3.43 -18.61
C SER A 270 13.34 3.74 -18.53
N GLY A 271 12.86 4.75 -19.27
CA GLY A 271 11.47 5.22 -19.24
C GLY A 271 10.57 4.65 -20.36
N THR A 272 10.84 3.50 -20.92
CA THR A 272 10.16 3.00 -22.15
C THR A 272 8.89 2.16 -21.91
N GLY A 273 8.35 2.14 -20.69
CA GLY A 273 7.13 1.38 -20.34
C GLY A 273 7.37 -0.06 -19.91
N GLU A 274 8.62 -0.53 -19.96
CA GLU A 274 9.07 -1.78 -19.34
C GLU A 274 9.63 -1.53 -17.95
N SER A 275 9.83 -2.59 -17.16
CA SER A 275 10.54 -2.46 -15.89
C SER A 275 11.97 -1.95 -16.13
N PRO A 276 12.36 -0.77 -15.56
CA PRO A 276 13.70 -0.25 -15.74
C PRO A 276 14.80 -1.19 -15.21
N PHE A 277 14.45 -2.02 -14.25
CA PHE A 277 15.34 -3.06 -13.71
C PHE A 277 15.61 -4.15 -14.75
N LEU A 278 14.60 -4.51 -15.53
CA LEU A 278 14.75 -5.47 -16.61
C LEU A 278 15.62 -4.90 -17.75
N VAL A 279 15.41 -3.62 -18.09
CA VAL A 279 16.25 -2.89 -19.05
C VAL A 279 17.71 -2.88 -18.58
N ALA A 280 17.98 -2.62 -17.29
CA ALA A 280 19.33 -2.66 -16.74
C ALA A 280 19.97 -4.05 -16.88
N MET A 281 19.22 -5.12 -16.61
CA MET A 281 19.73 -6.50 -16.77
C MET A 281 20.05 -6.84 -18.24
N ASN A 282 19.24 -6.36 -19.19
CA ASN A 282 19.49 -6.56 -20.62
C ASN A 282 20.77 -5.83 -21.10
N VAL A 283 21.01 -4.60 -20.62
CA VAL A 283 22.19 -3.80 -20.98
C VAL A 283 23.48 -4.44 -20.48
N ILE A 284 23.44 -5.20 -19.40
CA ILE A 284 24.58 -5.92 -18.84
C ILE A 284 24.94 -7.18 -19.66
N HIS A 285 24.13 -7.53 -20.67
CA HIS A 285 24.30 -8.72 -21.51
C HIS A 285 24.35 -10.05 -20.74
N LEU A 286 23.53 -10.17 -19.70
CA LEU A 286 23.30 -11.41 -18.97
C LEU A 286 21.91 -11.97 -19.34
N PRO A 287 21.74 -12.75 -20.43
CA PRO A 287 20.42 -13.16 -20.93
C PRO A 287 19.61 -13.97 -19.91
N ALA A 288 20.27 -14.82 -19.14
CA ALA A 288 19.63 -15.57 -18.05
C ALA A 288 19.16 -14.64 -16.91
N ALA A 289 19.87 -13.55 -16.65
CA ALA A 289 19.51 -12.59 -15.61
C ALA A 289 18.21 -11.87 -15.90
N ALA A 290 17.92 -11.53 -17.15
CA ALA A 290 16.65 -10.88 -17.54
C ALA A 290 15.44 -11.77 -17.20
N GLY A 291 15.48 -13.06 -17.55
CA GLY A 291 14.43 -14.03 -17.22
C GLY A 291 14.26 -14.22 -15.71
N ILE A 292 15.38 -14.38 -14.98
CA ILE A 292 15.36 -14.50 -13.51
C ILE A 292 14.77 -13.22 -12.89
N PHE A 293 15.19 -12.05 -13.37
CA PHE A 293 14.70 -10.78 -12.84
C PHE A 293 13.22 -10.56 -13.16
N ASN A 294 12.77 -10.95 -14.36
CA ASN A 294 11.34 -10.91 -14.69
C ASN A 294 10.51 -11.82 -13.77
N PHE A 295 11.03 -13.03 -13.42
CA PHE A 295 10.40 -13.89 -12.43
C PHE A 295 10.34 -13.23 -11.05
N ILE A 296 11.39 -12.53 -10.62
CA ILE A 296 11.42 -11.80 -9.35
C ILE A 296 10.38 -10.69 -9.33
N VAL A 297 10.24 -9.93 -10.41
CA VAL A 297 9.26 -8.85 -10.52
C VAL A 297 7.83 -9.40 -10.52
N LEU A 298 7.61 -10.56 -11.15
CA LEU A 298 6.36 -11.30 -11.08
C LEU A 298 6.03 -11.70 -9.63
N VAL A 299 6.98 -12.29 -8.91
CA VAL A 299 6.83 -12.64 -7.48
C VAL A 299 6.55 -11.39 -6.64
N ALA A 300 7.17 -10.26 -6.97
CA ALA A 300 6.94 -9.00 -6.28
C ALA A 300 5.50 -8.49 -6.46
N ALA A 301 4.96 -8.56 -7.66
CA ALA A 301 3.58 -8.21 -7.94
C ALA A 301 2.59 -9.14 -7.22
N LEU A 302 2.84 -10.46 -7.23
CA LEU A 302 2.03 -11.45 -6.52
C LEU A 302 1.99 -11.20 -5.00
N SER A 303 3.12 -10.89 -4.39
CA SER A 303 3.20 -10.58 -2.97
C SER A 303 2.51 -9.26 -2.63
N ALA A 304 2.71 -8.20 -3.44
CA ALA A 304 2.00 -6.95 -3.24
C ALA A 304 0.48 -7.14 -3.35
N MET A 305 0.01 -7.85 -4.39
CA MET A 305 -1.39 -8.22 -4.55
C MET A 305 -1.94 -8.99 -3.34
N ASN A 306 -1.19 -9.98 -2.84
CA ASN A 306 -1.57 -10.78 -1.69
C ASN A 306 -1.77 -9.91 -0.43
N SER A 307 -0.84 -9.02 -0.16
CA SER A 307 -0.90 -8.07 0.95
C SER A 307 -2.04 -7.05 0.80
N GLN A 308 -2.25 -6.54 -0.42
CA GLN A 308 -3.32 -5.58 -0.73
C GLN A 308 -4.71 -6.20 -0.60
N LEU A 309 -4.91 -7.46 -1.02
CA LEU A 309 -6.18 -8.18 -0.81
C LEU A 309 -6.44 -8.43 0.69
N TYR A 310 -5.41 -8.72 1.45
CA TYR A 310 -5.52 -8.84 2.90
C TYR A 310 -6.04 -7.54 3.54
N ILE A 311 -5.42 -6.40 3.24
CA ILE A 311 -5.78 -5.12 3.86
C ILE A 311 -7.17 -4.61 3.42
N THR A 312 -7.52 -4.73 2.14
CA THR A 312 -8.84 -4.33 1.62
C THR A 312 -9.96 -5.14 2.27
N THR A 313 -9.72 -6.43 2.48
CA THR A 313 -10.66 -7.31 3.19
C THR A 313 -10.92 -6.81 4.62
N ARG A 314 -9.90 -6.34 5.35
CA ARG A 314 -10.04 -5.80 6.71
C ARG A 314 -10.74 -4.45 6.72
N MET A 315 -10.47 -3.60 5.75
CA MET A 315 -11.16 -2.30 5.63
C MET A 315 -12.66 -2.50 5.37
N MET A 316 -13.03 -3.39 4.48
CA MET A 316 -14.44 -3.69 4.19
C MET A 316 -15.13 -4.38 5.37
N PHE A 317 -14.45 -5.29 6.05
CA PHE A 317 -14.91 -5.90 7.30
C PHE A 317 -15.17 -4.82 8.37
N SER A 318 -14.24 -3.89 8.59
CA SER A 318 -14.36 -2.80 9.54
C SER A 318 -15.55 -1.88 9.22
N LEU A 319 -15.75 -1.52 7.95
CA LEU A 319 -16.91 -0.77 7.48
C LEU A 319 -18.23 -1.46 7.83
N SER A 320 -18.31 -2.76 7.56
CA SER A 320 -19.53 -3.54 7.88
C SER A 320 -19.78 -3.62 9.39
N ARG A 321 -18.73 -3.83 10.19
CA ARG A 321 -18.83 -3.85 11.66
C ARG A 321 -19.17 -2.49 12.27
N ALA A 322 -18.85 -1.41 11.59
CA ALA A 322 -19.29 -0.06 11.96
C ALA A 322 -20.75 0.25 11.53
N GLY A 323 -21.46 -0.68 10.87
CA GLY A 323 -22.80 -0.45 10.30
C GLY A 323 -22.79 0.44 9.06
N GLN A 324 -21.65 0.58 8.42
CA GLN A 324 -21.40 1.49 7.29
C GLN A 324 -21.30 0.76 5.93
N ALA A 325 -21.43 -0.57 5.95
CA ALA A 325 -21.50 -1.45 4.78
C ALA A 325 -22.46 -2.61 5.08
N PRO A 326 -22.91 -3.36 4.06
CA PRO A 326 -23.82 -4.49 4.26
C PRO A 326 -23.32 -5.48 5.32
N ALA A 327 -24.20 -5.91 6.24
CA ALA A 327 -23.84 -6.77 7.37
C ALA A 327 -23.22 -8.13 6.97
N ALA A 328 -23.50 -8.61 5.75
CA ALA A 328 -22.90 -9.82 5.21
C ALA A 328 -21.37 -9.74 5.09
N LEU A 329 -20.82 -8.53 4.85
CA LEU A 329 -19.37 -8.30 4.70
C LEU A 329 -18.63 -8.33 6.06
N GLY A 330 -19.36 -8.20 7.16
CA GLY A 330 -18.83 -8.30 8.53
C GLY A 330 -18.86 -9.71 9.12
N ARG A 331 -19.32 -10.72 8.35
CA ARG A 331 -19.33 -12.11 8.81
C ARG A 331 -17.96 -12.75 8.62
N VAL A 332 -17.54 -13.52 9.61
CA VAL A 332 -16.28 -14.28 9.56
C VAL A 332 -16.58 -15.77 9.41
N SER A 333 -15.75 -16.47 8.67
CA SER A 333 -15.79 -17.93 8.55
C SER A 333 -15.33 -18.60 9.86
N LYS A 334 -15.51 -19.92 9.99
CA LYS A 334 -14.95 -20.71 11.12
C LYS A 334 -13.43 -20.54 11.31
N ARG A 335 -12.73 -20.09 10.28
CA ARG A 335 -11.30 -19.82 10.28
C ARG A 335 -10.94 -18.35 10.63
N GLY A 336 -11.94 -17.53 11.00
CA GLY A 336 -11.77 -16.11 11.32
C GLY A 336 -11.50 -15.21 10.10
N ILE A 337 -11.93 -15.62 8.90
CA ILE A 337 -11.70 -14.87 7.65
C ILE A 337 -13.03 -14.30 7.15
N PRO A 338 -13.11 -13.00 6.84
CA PRO A 338 -14.29 -12.38 6.25
C PRO A 338 -14.32 -12.60 4.72
N VAL A 339 -14.76 -13.81 4.32
CA VAL A 339 -14.71 -14.26 2.91
C VAL A 339 -15.55 -13.37 1.99
N SER A 340 -16.71 -12.88 2.45
CA SER A 340 -17.55 -11.98 1.66
C SER A 340 -16.90 -10.62 1.43
N ALA A 341 -16.17 -10.10 2.41
CA ALA A 341 -15.37 -8.87 2.26
C ALA A 341 -14.19 -9.08 1.28
N LEU A 342 -13.57 -10.27 1.31
CA LEU A 342 -12.54 -10.65 0.33
C LEU A 342 -13.13 -10.68 -1.08
N ALA A 343 -14.28 -11.34 -1.28
CA ALA A 343 -14.97 -11.40 -2.57
C ALA A 343 -15.29 -9.98 -3.10
N MET A 344 -15.76 -9.08 -2.25
CA MET A 344 -16.01 -7.69 -2.62
C MET A 344 -14.71 -6.96 -3.02
N SER A 345 -13.61 -7.27 -2.36
CA SER A 345 -12.29 -6.67 -2.67
C SER A 345 -11.70 -7.19 -4.00
N CYS A 346 -12.19 -8.31 -4.53
CA CYS A 346 -11.79 -8.81 -5.85
C CYS A 346 -12.34 -7.99 -7.03
N ILE A 347 -13.20 -7.00 -6.79
CA ILE A 347 -13.75 -6.14 -7.85
C ILE A 347 -12.64 -5.43 -8.66
N GLY A 348 -11.50 -5.11 -8.02
CA GLY A 348 -10.34 -4.54 -8.70
C GLY A 348 -9.76 -5.45 -9.78
N ILE A 349 -9.81 -6.76 -9.58
CA ILE A 349 -9.38 -7.77 -10.55
C ILE A 349 -10.31 -7.73 -11.78
N VAL A 350 -11.63 -7.65 -11.54
CA VAL A 350 -12.62 -7.55 -12.61
C VAL A 350 -12.42 -6.27 -13.41
N VAL A 351 -12.25 -5.13 -12.72
CA VAL A 351 -11.95 -3.84 -13.38
C VAL A 351 -10.67 -3.92 -14.20
N SER A 352 -9.62 -4.57 -13.68
CA SER A 352 -8.37 -4.80 -14.39
C SER A 352 -8.57 -5.59 -15.69
N ILE A 353 -9.33 -6.68 -15.64
CA ILE A 353 -9.62 -7.49 -16.82
C ILE A 353 -10.35 -6.66 -17.87
N VAL A 354 -11.41 -5.94 -17.48
CA VAL A 354 -12.18 -5.09 -18.40
C VAL A 354 -11.30 -4.01 -19.04
N LEU A 355 -10.52 -3.30 -18.22
CA LEU A 355 -9.62 -2.26 -18.74
C LEU A 355 -8.51 -2.83 -19.62
N SER A 356 -7.98 -4.01 -19.33
CA SER A 356 -6.98 -4.68 -20.16
C SER A 356 -7.54 -5.11 -21.52
N LEU A 357 -8.85 -5.40 -21.59
CA LEU A 357 -9.52 -5.72 -22.87
C LEU A 357 -9.84 -4.47 -23.70
N VAL A 358 -10.26 -3.37 -23.04
CA VAL A 358 -10.69 -2.13 -23.71
C VAL A 358 -9.52 -1.21 -24.01
N TYR A 359 -8.56 -1.08 -23.08
CA TYR A 359 -7.40 -0.18 -23.18
C TYR A 359 -6.10 -0.87 -22.76
N PRO A 360 -5.62 -1.90 -23.48
CA PRO A 360 -4.49 -2.74 -23.05
C PRO A 360 -3.21 -1.96 -22.76
N GLN A 361 -2.93 -0.90 -23.56
CA GLN A 361 -1.71 -0.10 -23.43
C GLN A 361 -1.75 0.92 -22.27
N LYS A 362 -2.93 1.26 -21.74
CA LYS A 362 -3.13 2.33 -20.74
C LYS A 362 -3.75 1.83 -19.44
N SER A 363 -4.11 0.56 -19.35
CA SER A 363 -4.83 0.00 -18.20
C SER A 363 -4.07 0.20 -16.88
N PHE A 364 -2.78 -0.11 -16.85
CA PHE A 364 -1.92 0.09 -15.68
C PHE A 364 -1.88 1.57 -15.24
N ALA A 365 -1.57 2.48 -16.17
CA ALA A 365 -1.46 3.91 -15.87
C ALA A 365 -2.79 4.52 -15.42
N ALA A 366 -3.91 4.12 -16.03
CA ALA A 366 -5.24 4.57 -15.65
C ALA A 366 -5.61 4.13 -14.23
N MET A 367 -5.41 2.85 -13.90
CA MET A 367 -5.70 2.33 -12.56
C MET A 367 -4.80 2.96 -11.49
N MET A 368 -3.50 3.14 -11.78
CA MET A 368 -2.58 3.84 -10.90
C MET A 368 -3.03 5.29 -10.67
N SER A 369 -3.38 6.02 -11.73
CA SER A 369 -3.81 7.41 -11.63
C SER A 369 -5.07 7.58 -10.77
N ILE A 370 -6.06 6.72 -10.91
CA ILE A 370 -7.29 6.75 -10.09
C ILE A 370 -6.99 6.36 -8.64
N SER A 371 -6.15 5.32 -8.45
CA SER A 371 -5.74 4.85 -7.12
C SER A 371 -5.05 5.94 -6.28
N VAL A 372 -4.22 6.78 -6.91
CA VAL A 372 -3.47 7.86 -6.24
C VAL A 372 -4.38 8.80 -5.44
N TYR A 373 -5.62 9.06 -5.87
CA TYR A 373 -6.54 9.91 -5.11
C TYR A 373 -6.78 9.37 -3.71
N GLY A 374 -7.20 8.12 -3.60
CA GLY A 374 -7.50 7.51 -2.31
C GLY A 374 -6.26 7.36 -1.42
N ALA A 375 -5.08 7.13 -2.03
CA ALA A 375 -3.80 7.13 -1.31
C ALA A 375 -3.51 8.50 -0.69
N CYS A 376 -3.51 9.55 -1.50
CA CYS A 376 -3.23 10.92 -1.05
C CYS A 376 -4.26 11.39 -0.01
N PHE A 377 -5.55 11.14 -0.25
CA PHE A 377 -6.62 11.49 0.68
C PHE A 377 -6.44 10.76 2.02
N THR A 378 -6.22 9.45 2.00
CA THR A 378 -6.07 8.66 3.23
C THR A 378 -4.82 9.07 4.02
N TRP A 379 -3.69 9.25 3.36
CA TRP A 379 -2.47 9.69 4.03
C TRP A 379 -2.60 11.10 4.62
N LEU A 380 -3.25 12.01 3.89
CA LEU A 380 -3.60 13.34 4.42
C LEU A 380 -4.46 13.21 5.69
N MET A 381 -5.48 12.36 5.64
CA MET A 381 -6.38 12.16 6.79
C MET A 381 -5.70 11.48 7.98
N ILE A 382 -4.69 10.63 7.76
CA ILE A 382 -3.87 10.08 8.85
C ILE A 382 -3.11 11.21 9.58
N PHE A 383 -2.49 12.15 8.86
CA PHE A 383 -1.83 13.31 9.48
C PHE A 383 -2.83 14.19 10.22
N VAL A 384 -3.98 14.49 9.61
CA VAL A 384 -5.05 15.28 10.27
C VAL A 384 -5.54 14.57 11.53
N THR A 385 -5.82 13.27 11.46
CA THR A 385 -6.27 12.48 12.62
C THR A 385 -5.22 12.50 13.74
N HIS A 386 -3.94 12.44 13.42
CA HIS A 386 -2.86 12.52 14.41
C HIS A 386 -2.82 13.88 15.14
N LEU A 387 -3.16 15.00 14.48
CA LEU A 387 -3.30 16.30 15.17
C LEU A 387 -4.41 16.26 16.22
N PHE A 388 -5.57 15.65 15.89
CA PHE A 388 -6.68 15.49 16.85
C PHE A 388 -6.34 14.51 17.97
N PHE A 389 -5.69 13.38 17.64
CA PHE A 389 -5.18 12.42 18.62
C PHE A 389 -4.28 13.10 19.65
N ARG A 390 -3.29 13.85 19.22
CA ARG A 390 -2.35 14.55 20.08
C ARG A 390 -3.02 15.66 20.91
N ARG A 391 -4.05 16.30 20.35
CA ARG A 391 -4.83 17.32 21.09
C ARG A 391 -5.54 16.72 22.29
N GLN A 392 -6.03 15.48 22.18
CA GLN A 392 -6.68 14.75 23.28
C GLN A 392 -5.67 14.14 24.27
N HIS A 393 -4.45 13.81 23.82
CA HIS A 393 -3.41 13.15 24.62
C HIS A 393 -2.29 14.09 25.06
N ARG A 394 -2.56 15.38 25.29
CA ARG A 394 -1.53 16.37 25.65
C ARG A 394 -0.78 16.03 26.93
N GLN A 395 -1.47 15.44 27.93
CA GLN A 395 -0.94 15.16 29.27
C GLN A 395 -0.69 13.66 29.53
N THR A 396 -0.90 12.80 28.54
CA THR A 396 -0.80 11.36 28.68
C THR A 396 0.59 10.86 28.31
N HIS A 397 1.14 9.91 29.09
CA HIS A 397 2.36 9.19 28.71
C HIS A 397 2.05 8.18 27.62
N LEU A 398 2.48 8.48 26.37
CA LEU A 398 2.28 7.62 25.22
C LEU A 398 3.37 6.54 25.14
N LYS A 399 3.00 5.31 24.76
CA LYS A 399 3.91 4.16 24.60
C LYS A 399 4.96 4.38 23.49
N PHE A 400 4.60 5.16 22.48
CA PHE A 400 5.47 5.63 21.42
C PHE A 400 5.13 7.09 21.14
N ARG A 401 6.12 7.95 20.87
CA ARG A 401 5.91 9.37 20.61
C ARG A 401 6.63 9.78 19.34
N MET A 402 5.87 10.33 18.39
CA MET A 402 6.41 10.92 17.16
C MET A 402 7.24 12.17 17.51
N TRP A 403 8.43 12.25 16.95
CA TRP A 403 9.33 13.40 17.12
C TRP A 403 8.85 14.63 16.32
N GLY A 404 9.23 15.81 16.77
CA GLY A 404 8.99 17.08 16.06
C GLY A 404 7.53 17.52 15.92
N PHE A 405 6.59 16.90 16.68
CA PHE A 405 5.21 17.37 16.70
C PHE A 405 5.12 18.83 17.23
N PRO A 406 4.29 19.73 16.65
CA PRO A 406 3.34 19.49 15.54
C PRO A 406 3.94 19.65 14.14
N TYR A 407 5.16 20.17 14.02
CA TYR A 407 5.75 20.59 12.75
C TYR A 407 5.86 19.44 11.73
N THR A 408 6.32 18.29 12.15
CA THR A 408 6.47 17.11 11.29
C THR A 408 5.13 16.60 10.76
N THR A 409 4.08 16.61 11.58
CA THR A 409 2.72 16.23 11.20
C THR A 409 2.12 17.25 10.22
N LEU A 410 2.31 18.56 10.48
CA LEU A 410 1.84 19.62 9.60
C LEU A 410 2.58 19.61 8.25
N ALA A 411 3.88 19.36 8.26
CA ALA A 411 4.67 19.23 7.03
C ALA A 411 4.18 18.04 6.17
N GLY A 412 3.94 16.87 6.80
CA GLY A 412 3.37 15.73 6.12
C GLY A 412 1.99 16.01 5.53
N ALA A 413 1.10 16.63 6.30
CA ALA A 413 -0.24 17.04 5.84
C ALA A 413 -0.16 18.04 4.67
N GLY A 414 0.71 19.05 4.79
CA GLY A 414 0.90 20.07 3.75
C GLY A 414 1.46 19.47 2.44
N LEU A 415 2.44 18.58 2.55
CA LEU A 415 2.99 17.87 1.37
C LEU A 415 1.92 17.00 0.70
N MET A 416 1.13 16.23 1.46
CA MET A 416 0.06 15.40 0.89
C MET A 416 -1.03 16.24 0.23
N ALA A 417 -1.44 17.37 0.83
CA ALA A 417 -2.39 18.29 0.22
C ALA A 417 -1.83 18.90 -1.07
N ALA A 418 -0.55 19.34 -1.06
CA ALA A 418 0.11 19.90 -2.23
C ALA A 418 0.21 18.87 -3.37
N LEU A 419 0.58 17.61 -3.06
CA LEU A 419 0.63 16.54 -4.06
C LEU A 419 -0.74 16.24 -4.66
N LEU A 420 -1.80 16.17 -3.84
CA LEU A 420 -3.16 15.94 -4.32
C LEU A 420 -3.61 17.08 -5.25
N ILE A 421 -3.37 18.33 -4.89
CA ILE A 421 -3.68 19.49 -5.74
C ILE A 421 -2.84 19.44 -7.03
N SER A 422 -1.58 19.03 -6.95
CA SER A 422 -0.68 18.96 -8.11
C SER A 422 -1.15 17.97 -9.18
N THR A 423 -1.96 16.98 -8.83
CA THR A 423 -2.54 16.05 -9.81
C THR A 423 -3.44 16.75 -10.85
N ALA A 424 -4.01 17.92 -10.50
CA ALA A 424 -4.80 18.74 -11.44
C ALA A 424 -3.98 19.31 -12.60
N PHE A 425 -2.67 19.47 -12.41
CA PHE A 425 -1.78 20.18 -13.34
C PHE A 425 -0.95 19.25 -14.23
N THR A 426 -1.25 17.94 -14.24
CA THR A 426 -0.59 16.94 -15.08
C THR A 426 -1.62 16.09 -15.82
N GLU A 427 -1.40 15.90 -17.12
CA GLU A 427 -2.28 15.05 -17.94
C GLU A 427 -2.28 13.60 -17.45
N PHE A 428 -1.13 13.10 -17.02
CA PHE A 428 -0.98 11.72 -16.54
C PHE A 428 -1.88 11.42 -15.33
N PHE A 429 -1.99 12.37 -14.38
CA PHE A 429 -2.82 12.22 -13.18
C PHE A 429 -4.17 12.95 -13.26
N ARG A 430 -4.59 13.38 -14.46
CA ARG A 430 -5.86 14.09 -14.64
C ARG A 430 -7.05 13.27 -14.12
N MET A 431 -7.02 11.96 -14.31
CA MET A 431 -8.06 11.03 -13.83
C MET A 431 -8.17 11.00 -12.30
N THR A 432 -7.11 11.33 -11.56
CA THR A 432 -7.09 11.31 -10.10
C THR A 432 -8.21 12.16 -9.48
N LEU A 433 -8.31 13.43 -9.88
CA LEU A 433 -9.36 14.32 -9.35
C LEU A 433 -10.71 14.13 -10.05
N TRP A 434 -10.71 13.83 -11.35
CA TRP A 434 -11.95 13.58 -12.11
C TRP A 434 -12.78 12.43 -11.55
N PHE A 435 -12.14 11.38 -11.06
CA PHE A 435 -12.81 10.26 -10.39
C PHE A 435 -12.89 10.47 -8.87
N GLY A 436 -11.85 11.00 -8.26
CA GLY A 436 -11.74 11.08 -6.81
C GLY A 436 -12.73 12.06 -6.18
N ILE A 437 -12.90 13.24 -6.76
CA ILE A 437 -13.84 14.24 -6.21
C ILE A 437 -15.30 13.76 -6.32
N PRO A 438 -15.82 13.34 -7.50
CA PRO A 438 -17.16 12.79 -7.59
C PRO A 438 -17.37 11.57 -6.69
N PHE A 439 -16.38 10.69 -6.57
CA PHE A 439 -16.44 9.55 -5.67
C PHE A 439 -16.58 9.97 -4.21
N THR A 440 -15.80 10.96 -3.75
CA THR A 440 -15.92 11.47 -2.38
C THR A 440 -17.28 12.14 -2.14
N LEU A 441 -17.78 12.91 -3.09
CA LEU A 441 -19.11 13.52 -3.00
C LEU A 441 -20.21 12.46 -2.94
N LEU A 442 -20.09 11.40 -3.74
CA LEU A 442 -20.99 10.24 -3.69
C LEU A 442 -20.94 9.55 -2.33
N LEU A 443 -19.75 9.32 -1.76
CA LEU A 443 -19.61 8.75 -0.42
C LEU A 443 -20.25 9.64 0.65
N VAL A 444 -20.08 10.95 0.58
CA VAL A 444 -20.73 11.90 1.49
C VAL A 444 -22.25 11.79 1.38
N ALA A 445 -22.80 11.74 0.16
CA ALA A 445 -24.23 11.57 -0.07
C ALA A 445 -24.73 10.21 0.50
N ILE A 446 -24.04 9.11 0.22
CA ILE A 446 -24.35 7.77 0.77
C ILE A 446 -24.34 7.80 2.30
N TYR A 447 -23.36 8.45 2.92
CA TYR A 447 -23.29 8.56 4.37
C TYR A 447 -24.52 9.26 4.96
N PHE A 448 -24.92 10.39 4.41
CA PHE A 448 -26.07 11.16 4.93
C PHE A 448 -27.40 10.47 4.68
N PHE A 449 -27.60 9.81 3.54
CA PHE A 449 -28.88 9.17 3.20
C PHE A 449 -29.03 7.76 3.75
N TYR A 450 -27.92 7.02 3.93
CA TYR A 450 -27.95 5.62 4.32
C TYR A 450 -27.24 5.34 5.64
N SER A 451 -25.95 5.60 5.74
CA SER A 451 -25.11 5.13 6.86
C SER A 451 -25.38 5.86 8.17
N ARG A 452 -25.81 7.11 8.13
CA ARG A 452 -26.14 7.90 9.32
C ARG A 452 -27.30 7.31 10.12
N HIS A 453 -28.22 6.63 9.45
CA HIS A 453 -29.47 6.14 10.02
C HIS A 453 -29.42 4.65 10.41
N GLN A 454 -28.34 3.93 10.07
CA GLN A 454 -28.20 2.53 10.42
C GLN A 454 -27.85 2.39 11.91
N PRO A 455 -28.55 1.51 12.66
CA PRO A 455 -28.11 1.16 14.01
C PRO A 455 -26.76 0.45 13.92
N VAL A 456 -25.83 0.86 14.78
CA VAL A 456 -24.56 0.10 14.91
C VAL A 456 -24.90 -1.32 15.33
N PRO A 457 -24.46 -2.37 14.61
CA PRO A 457 -24.75 -3.73 14.97
C PRO A 457 -24.26 -4.00 16.40
N VAL A 458 -25.15 -4.42 17.28
CA VAL A 458 -24.77 -4.94 18.59
C VAL A 458 -24.08 -6.27 18.32
N VAL A 459 -22.78 -6.33 18.58
CA VAL A 459 -22.05 -7.60 18.57
C VAL A 459 -22.59 -8.39 19.73
N MET A 460 -23.42 -9.42 19.46
CA MET A 460 -23.72 -10.41 20.49
C MET A 460 -22.40 -11.08 20.85
N GLU A 461 -21.95 -10.87 22.06
CA GLU A 461 -20.81 -11.60 22.61
C GLU A 461 -21.17 -13.09 22.52
N THR A 462 -20.39 -13.85 21.77
CA THR A 462 -20.39 -15.30 22.00
C THR A 462 -19.89 -15.48 23.42
N PRO A 463 -20.66 -16.13 24.32
CA PRO A 463 -20.25 -16.33 25.71
C PRO A 463 -18.83 -16.86 25.73
N SER A 464 -17.99 -16.33 26.60
CA SER A 464 -16.65 -16.86 26.80
C SER A 464 -16.73 -18.33 27.20
N VAL A 465 -15.72 -19.13 26.84
CA VAL A 465 -15.69 -20.56 27.24
C VAL A 465 -15.89 -20.71 28.76
N GLU A 466 -15.44 -19.75 29.56
CA GLU A 466 -15.66 -19.69 30.99
C GLU A 466 -17.14 -19.44 31.37
N GLU A 467 -17.84 -18.54 30.66
CA GLU A 467 -19.29 -18.32 30.88
C GLU A 467 -20.11 -19.52 30.41
N THR A 468 -19.71 -20.19 29.34
CA THR A 468 -20.37 -21.41 28.85
C THR A 468 -20.15 -22.55 29.85
N LEU A 469 -18.96 -22.66 30.46
CA LEU A 469 -18.66 -23.65 31.50
C LEU A 469 -19.40 -23.35 32.81
N SER A 470 -19.56 -22.09 33.21
CA SER A 470 -20.33 -21.71 34.37
C SER A 470 -21.83 -21.99 34.21
N LEU A 471 -22.39 -21.87 33.04
CA LEU A 471 -23.80 -22.20 32.75
C LEU A 471 -24.04 -23.72 32.72
N ILE A 472 -23.04 -24.53 32.39
CA ILE A 472 -23.12 -26.01 32.44
C ILE A 472 -23.00 -26.53 33.86
N HIS A 473 -22.35 -25.79 34.79
CA HIS A 473 -22.25 -26.19 36.19
C HIS A 473 -23.46 -25.78 37.08
N ILE A 474 -24.42 -25.04 36.53
CA ILE A 474 -25.64 -24.61 37.23
C ILE A 474 -26.88 -25.43 36.82
N SER A 475 -26.74 -26.30 35.82
CA SER A 475 -27.75 -27.26 35.36
C SER A 475 -27.39 -28.67 35.79
#